data_c4d3624c1061315355b9c7212c346eb9
#
_entry.id   c4d3624c1061315355b9c7212c346eb9
#
_cell.length_a   1.000
_cell.length_b   1.000
_cell.length_c   1.000
_cell.angle_alpha   90.00
_cell.angle_beta   90.00
_cell.angle_gamma   90.00
#
_symmetry.space_group_name_H-M   'P 1'
#
loop_
_entity.id
_entity.type
_entity.pdbx_description
1 polymer ?
#
loop_
_entity_poly.entity_id
_entity_poly.type
_entity_poly.pdbx_seq_one_letter_code
_entity_poly.pdbx_strand_id
1 'polypeptide(L)'
;MTTDIEQTRTDGTTVRDVTYELLRAHGLTTIFGNVGSTEETFLAGFPADFRYVLGLQEASVMAMADGYAQATRRPALVNLHTGAGLGNAMGNLLTAFQNKTPLIVTAGQQTREMLLLEPWLTNVDATMLPRPWVKWAYEPVRAQDVPAAFMRAIATATQPPAGPVFLSLPLDDWGQPCAGPAVVRTVATRVAPDPEQLREFAEVIRHASDPVLIYGAAIARGNGWQQAVALAEALNAPVWAAPSSERAPFPEDHPLYVGGLPFAMGPLSDKLAGHDVALVVGAPVFRYYPYVAGPYLPSGLRLLHISDDPAETGRAPVGDSLVGDAVLSLAGLTDLLASHTPPPAKPHARLPHRMAPHPAMAANGSPDGLLSAAQVFAALNQVRPDHAVLVEESPSNLPDLHTAWPVTEPDTFYTFASGGLGWDLPAAVGIALAERDSGRNRPVIAVIGDGSFQYSVQSIWTAARLRLPMLIVVVQNDEYAILKSFAMLEQAPGVPGLDIPGLDIVSIARGYGCDAARVADLDAFKQAAAAAWTKEVPTVLEIPISAQVPPLV
;
A
#
# COMPACT_ATOMS: atom_id res chain seq x y z
N MET A 1 39.28 -39.38 7.56
CA MET A 1 38.23 -38.87 8.45
C MET A 1 37.00 -38.73 7.60
N THR A 2 36.18 -39.74 7.61
CA THR A 2 34.91 -39.83 6.92
C THR A 2 33.88 -39.11 7.76
N THR A 3 33.43 -37.96 7.32
CA THR A 3 32.28 -37.29 7.90
C THR A 3 31.02 -38.07 7.54
N ASP A 4 30.34 -38.62 8.51
CA ASP A 4 29.02 -39.20 8.39
C ASP A 4 28.07 -38.15 7.82
N ILE A 5 27.69 -38.35 6.56
CA ILE A 5 26.53 -37.69 5.98
C ILE A 5 25.34 -38.41 6.63
N GLU A 6 24.65 -37.74 7.55
CA GLU A 6 23.39 -38.20 8.10
C GLU A 6 22.48 -38.71 7.00
N GLN A 7 22.16 -39.99 7.03
CA GLN A 7 21.20 -40.61 6.13
C GLN A 7 19.85 -39.94 6.30
N THR A 8 19.50 -39.08 5.36
CA THR A 8 18.23 -38.39 5.23
C THR A 8 17.08 -39.40 5.22
N ARG A 9 16.09 -39.12 6.03
CA ARG A 9 14.79 -39.82 6.01
C ARG A 9 14.22 -39.82 4.60
N THR A 10 14.21 -40.97 3.94
CA THR A 10 13.65 -41.16 2.60
C THR A 10 12.26 -41.80 2.62
N ASP A 11 11.67 -42.05 3.79
CA ASP A 11 10.37 -42.70 3.90
C ASP A 11 9.24 -41.66 3.97
N GLY A 12 8.62 -41.41 2.81
CA GLY A 12 7.29 -40.81 2.73
C GLY A 12 7.21 -39.26 2.71
N THR A 13 8.32 -38.51 2.77
CA THR A 13 8.27 -37.03 2.72
C THR A 13 8.05 -36.53 1.29
N THR A 14 7.08 -35.66 1.11
CA THR A 14 6.72 -35.09 -0.20
C THR A 14 7.23 -33.67 -0.38
N VAL A 15 7.23 -33.18 -1.63
CA VAL A 15 7.49 -31.76 -1.98
C VAL A 15 6.61 -30.84 -1.16
N ARG A 16 5.33 -31.19 -0.99
CA ARG A 16 4.38 -30.43 -0.16
C ARG A 16 4.83 -30.34 1.29
N ASP A 17 5.24 -31.45 1.90
CA ASP A 17 5.64 -31.49 3.30
C ASP A 17 6.86 -30.59 3.55
N VAL A 18 7.89 -30.71 2.69
CA VAL A 18 9.11 -29.88 2.75
C VAL A 18 8.78 -28.40 2.54
N THR A 19 7.83 -28.10 1.63
CA THR A 19 7.40 -26.72 1.39
C THR A 19 6.68 -26.15 2.60
N TYR A 20 5.78 -26.88 3.24
CA TYR A 20 5.12 -26.42 4.48
C TYR A 20 6.12 -26.22 5.63
N GLU A 21 7.15 -27.05 5.75
CA GLU A 21 8.24 -26.83 6.73
C GLU A 21 8.95 -25.51 6.47
N LEU A 22 9.30 -25.23 5.22
CA LEU A 22 9.94 -23.97 4.83
C LEU A 22 9.04 -22.75 5.12
N LEU A 23 7.77 -22.81 4.72
CA LEU A 23 6.81 -21.73 4.95
C LEU A 23 6.64 -21.45 6.45
N ARG A 24 6.55 -22.50 7.28
CA ARG A 24 6.48 -22.40 8.75
C ARG A 24 7.71 -21.72 9.33
N ALA A 25 8.91 -22.11 8.88
CA ALA A 25 10.17 -21.52 9.33
C ALA A 25 10.28 -20.03 9.02
N HIS A 26 9.61 -19.55 7.97
CA HIS A 26 9.54 -18.14 7.61
C HIS A 26 8.30 -17.41 8.16
N GLY A 27 7.44 -18.09 8.92
CA GLY A 27 6.21 -17.52 9.48
C GLY A 27 5.13 -17.22 8.44
N LEU A 28 5.18 -17.86 7.28
CA LEU A 28 4.21 -17.76 6.19
C LEU A 28 3.08 -18.78 6.38
N THR A 29 2.42 -18.74 7.53
CA THR A 29 1.36 -19.68 7.91
C THR A 29 -0.05 -19.18 7.59
N THR A 30 -0.18 -17.97 7.06
CA THR A 30 -1.43 -17.44 6.52
C THR A 30 -1.35 -17.38 5.00
N ILE A 31 -2.27 -18.06 4.32
CA ILE A 31 -2.38 -18.14 2.87
C ILE A 31 -3.66 -17.42 2.44
N PHE A 32 -3.54 -16.41 1.59
CA PHE A 32 -4.67 -15.74 0.98
C PHE A 32 -4.95 -16.38 -0.37
N GLY A 33 -6.19 -16.76 -0.64
CA GLY A 33 -6.46 -17.43 -1.90
C GLY A 33 -7.94 -17.53 -2.28
N ASN A 34 -8.13 -17.92 -3.54
CA ASN A 34 -9.36 -18.46 -4.07
C ASN A 34 -8.98 -19.76 -4.79
N VAL A 35 -9.35 -20.90 -4.18
CA VAL A 35 -8.91 -22.23 -4.61
C VAL A 35 -9.62 -22.68 -5.87
N GLY A 36 -8.88 -23.33 -6.76
CA GLY A 36 -9.44 -24.12 -7.85
C GLY A 36 -8.83 -25.53 -7.88
N SER A 37 -9.15 -26.32 -8.90
CA SER A 37 -8.79 -27.74 -8.98
C SER A 37 -7.26 -27.98 -9.01
N THR A 38 -6.47 -27.04 -9.50
CA THR A 38 -5.01 -27.18 -9.58
C THR A 38 -4.29 -26.88 -8.25
N GLU A 39 -4.96 -26.28 -7.29
CA GLU A 39 -4.43 -25.97 -5.97
C GLU A 39 -4.79 -27.02 -4.91
N GLU A 40 -5.78 -27.90 -5.19
CA GLU A 40 -6.28 -28.90 -4.23
C GLU A 40 -5.17 -29.82 -3.72
N THR A 41 -4.23 -30.21 -4.58
CA THR A 41 -3.11 -31.09 -4.19
C THR A 41 -2.12 -30.42 -3.24
N PHE A 42 -1.92 -29.12 -3.35
CA PHE A 42 -1.18 -28.34 -2.36
C PHE A 42 -1.92 -28.27 -1.02
N LEU A 43 -3.23 -28.01 -1.08
CA LEU A 43 -4.06 -27.81 0.10
C LEU A 43 -4.55 -29.12 0.74
N ALA A 44 -4.37 -30.27 0.10
CA ALA A 44 -4.72 -31.57 0.65
C ALA A 44 -3.92 -31.85 1.94
N GLY A 45 -4.60 -32.26 3.01
CA GLY A 45 -3.96 -32.47 4.31
C GLY A 45 -3.45 -31.16 4.93
N PHE A 46 -4.16 -30.07 4.74
CA PHE A 46 -3.80 -28.73 5.20
C PHE A 46 -3.39 -28.72 6.68
N PRO A 47 -2.19 -28.23 7.04
CA PRO A 47 -1.72 -28.29 8.42
C PRO A 47 -2.57 -27.44 9.36
N ALA A 48 -2.84 -27.95 10.56
CA ALA A 48 -3.71 -27.28 11.54
C ALA A 48 -3.15 -25.94 12.07
N ASP A 49 -1.85 -25.73 11.95
CA ASP A 49 -1.18 -24.48 12.32
C ASP A 49 -1.15 -23.43 11.17
N PHE A 50 -1.69 -23.79 10.01
CA PHE A 50 -1.88 -22.86 8.89
C PHE A 50 -3.32 -22.36 8.83
N ARG A 51 -3.48 -21.19 8.27
CA ARG A 51 -4.79 -20.58 8.01
C ARG A 51 -4.94 -20.24 6.53
N TYR A 52 -6.06 -20.62 5.93
CA TYR A 52 -6.46 -20.20 4.60
C TYR A 52 -7.49 -19.09 4.68
N VAL A 53 -7.16 -17.92 4.16
CA VAL A 53 -8.05 -16.75 4.07
C VAL A 53 -8.68 -16.76 2.70
N LEU A 54 -9.92 -17.24 2.62
CA LEU A 54 -10.66 -17.30 1.38
C LEU A 54 -11.19 -15.92 0.99
N GLY A 55 -10.86 -15.46 -0.21
CA GLY A 55 -11.51 -14.35 -0.89
C GLY A 55 -12.37 -14.86 -2.04
N LEU A 56 -13.49 -14.21 -2.31
CA LEU A 56 -14.44 -14.63 -3.37
C LEU A 56 -14.06 -14.12 -4.76
N GLN A 57 -12.97 -13.37 -4.87
CA GLN A 57 -12.44 -12.80 -6.12
C GLN A 57 -10.96 -12.49 -5.95
N GLU A 58 -10.14 -12.78 -6.96
CA GLU A 58 -8.68 -12.80 -6.83
C GLU A 58 -8.06 -11.41 -6.70
N ALA A 59 -8.67 -10.35 -7.24
CA ALA A 59 -8.22 -8.98 -6.99
C ALA A 59 -8.38 -8.63 -5.49
N SER A 60 -9.49 -9.05 -4.86
CA SER A 60 -9.69 -8.91 -3.41
C SER A 60 -8.67 -9.72 -2.61
N VAL A 61 -8.37 -10.96 -3.04
CA VAL A 61 -7.33 -11.81 -2.42
C VAL A 61 -5.98 -11.11 -2.43
N MET A 62 -5.58 -10.57 -3.58
CA MET A 62 -4.30 -9.90 -3.76
C MET A 62 -4.15 -8.68 -2.85
N ALA A 63 -5.18 -7.81 -2.81
CA ALA A 63 -5.12 -6.61 -1.99
C ALA A 63 -5.24 -6.90 -0.48
N MET A 64 -6.00 -7.94 -0.07
CA MET A 64 -5.99 -8.40 1.33
C MET A 64 -4.59 -8.84 1.76
N ALA A 65 -3.88 -9.61 0.92
CA ALA A 65 -2.52 -10.02 1.19
C ALA A 65 -1.54 -8.84 1.22
N ASP A 66 -1.72 -7.85 0.33
CA ASP A 66 -0.94 -6.62 0.31
C ASP A 66 -1.11 -5.83 1.62
N GLY A 67 -2.34 -5.52 2.03
CA GLY A 67 -2.62 -4.83 3.28
C GLY A 67 -2.07 -5.59 4.50
N TYR A 68 -2.23 -6.91 4.54
CA TYR A 68 -1.70 -7.77 5.60
C TYR A 68 -0.16 -7.72 5.66
N ALA A 69 0.51 -7.84 4.51
CA ALA A 69 1.97 -7.78 4.43
C ALA A 69 2.52 -6.42 4.86
N GLN A 70 1.87 -5.33 4.45
CA GLN A 70 2.26 -3.98 4.86
C GLN A 70 2.11 -3.78 6.37
N ALA A 71 0.98 -4.19 6.96
CA ALA A 71 0.70 -4.00 8.39
C ALA A 71 1.53 -4.91 9.29
N THR A 72 1.87 -6.13 8.83
CA THR A 72 2.77 -7.05 9.55
C THR A 72 4.24 -6.78 9.30
N ARG A 73 4.59 -6.02 8.24
CA ARG A 73 5.96 -5.80 7.74
C ARG A 73 6.67 -7.12 7.40
N ARG A 74 5.92 -8.11 6.96
CA ARG A 74 6.38 -9.45 6.58
C ARG A 74 5.83 -9.82 5.21
N PRO A 75 6.52 -10.68 4.45
CA PRO A 75 5.94 -11.17 3.22
C PRO A 75 4.64 -11.94 3.49
N ALA A 76 3.72 -11.93 2.51
CA ALA A 76 2.50 -12.73 2.55
C ALA A 76 2.45 -13.70 1.36
N LEU A 77 1.75 -14.82 1.55
CA LEU A 77 1.57 -15.85 0.53
C LEU A 77 0.18 -15.73 -0.10
N VAL A 78 0.16 -15.65 -1.42
CA VAL A 78 -1.06 -15.60 -2.25
C VAL A 78 -1.12 -16.86 -3.10
N ASN A 79 -2.27 -17.54 -3.12
CA ASN A 79 -2.49 -18.77 -3.87
C ASN A 79 -3.71 -18.59 -4.79
N LEU A 80 -3.47 -18.59 -6.10
CA LEU A 80 -4.44 -18.30 -7.15
C LEU A 80 -4.68 -19.51 -8.06
N HIS A 81 -5.85 -19.52 -8.70
CA HIS A 81 -6.22 -20.58 -9.63
C HIS A 81 -5.71 -20.26 -11.04
N THR A 82 -4.65 -20.92 -11.46
CA THR A 82 -4.09 -20.88 -12.82
C THR A 82 -3.92 -19.45 -13.39
N GLY A 83 -3.86 -19.33 -14.71
CA GLY A 83 -3.85 -18.03 -15.41
C GLY A 83 -5.16 -17.24 -15.25
N ALA A 84 -6.28 -17.91 -15.02
CA ALA A 84 -7.57 -17.24 -14.82
C ALA A 84 -7.60 -16.42 -13.53
N GLY A 85 -7.22 -17.02 -12.41
CA GLY A 85 -7.12 -16.32 -11.13
C GLY A 85 -6.03 -15.25 -11.12
N LEU A 86 -4.88 -15.54 -11.75
CA LEU A 86 -3.83 -14.55 -11.92
C LEU A 86 -4.30 -13.35 -12.75
N GLY A 87 -5.02 -13.62 -13.87
CA GLY A 87 -5.60 -12.57 -14.72
C GLY A 87 -6.55 -11.66 -13.95
N ASN A 88 -7.43 -12.24 -13.12
CA ASN A 88 -8.35 -11.47 -12.26
C ASN A 88 -7.61 -10.62 -11.21
N ALA A 89 -6.43 -11.05 -10.77
CA ALA A 89 -5.64 -10.38 -9.74
C ALA A 89 -4.74 -9.25 -10.27
N MET A 90 -4.57 -9.10 -11.60
CA MET A 90 -3.54 -8.25 -12.21
C MET A 90 -3.60 -6.79 -11.78
N GLY A 91 -4.79 -6.20 -11.61
CA GLY A 91 -4.93 -4.82 -11.16
C GLY A 91 -4.29 -4.59 -9.79
N ASN A 92 -4.58 -5.46 -8.83
CA ASN A 92 -4.01 -5.36 -7.49
C ASN A 92 -2.58 -5.94 -7.38
N LEU A 93 -2.16 -6.79 -8.32
CA LEU A 93 -0.74 -7.16 -8.45
C LEU A 93 0.11 -5.95 -8.86
N LEU A 94 -0.37 -5.15 -9.84
CA LEU A 94 0.25 -3.86 -10.20
C LEU A 94 0.34 -2.94 -8.97
N THR A 95 -0.74 -2.84 -8.20
CA THR A 95 -0.77 -2.01 -6.99
C THR A 95 0.24 -2.50 -5.95
N ALA A 96 0.29 -3.80 -5.66
CA ALA A 96 1.28 -4.38 -4.74
C ALA A 96 2.72 -4.14 -5.19
N PHE A 97 2.98 -4.18 -6.51
CA PHE A 97 4.29 -3.83 -7.07
C PHE A 97 4.65 -2.36 -6.83
N GLN A 98 3.72 -1.44 -7.06
CA GLN A 98 3.91 -0.01 -6.82
C GLN A 98 4.04 0.33 -5.33
N ASN A 99 3.30 -0.38 -4.47
CA ASN A 99 3.40 -0.29 -3.01
C ASN A 99 4.72 -0.87 -2.47
N LYS A 100 5.50 -1.56 -3.32
CA LYS A 100 6.74 -2.26 -2.94
C LYS A 100 6.48 -3.29 -1.83
N THR A 101 5.37 -4.01 -1.92
CA THR A 101 4.96 -5.00 -0.92
C THR A 101 5.51 -6.37 -1.26
N PRO A 102 6.23 -7.05 -0.35
CA PRO A 102 6.77 -8.38 -0.60
C PRO A 102 5.66 -9.42 -0.58
N LEU A 103 5.23 -9.90 -1.75
CA LEU A 103 4.25 -10.97 -1.90
C LEU A 103 4.88 -12.17 -2.61
N ILE A 104 4.60 -13.37 -2.13
CA ILE A 104 4.86 -14.62 -2.83
C ILE A 104 3.55 -15.04 -3.46
N VAL A 105 3.40 -14.81 -4.76
CA VAL A 105 2.21 -15.16 -5.52
C VAL A 105 2.43 -16.50 -6.20
N THR A 106 1.51 -17.44 -6.00
CA THR A 106 1.52 -18.74 -6.65
C THR A 106 0.27 -18.94 -7.47
N ALA A 107 0.38 -19.64 -8.58
CA ALA A 107 -0.75 -20.19 -9.31
C ALA A 107 -0.50 -21.65 -9.66
N GLY A 108 -1.54 -22.46 -9.56
CA GLY A 108 -1.47 -23.84 -10.01
C GLY A 108 -1.28 -23.94 -11.53
N GLN A 109 -0.75 -25.05 -11.96
CA GLN A 109 -0.53 -25.42 -13.36
C GLN A 109 -1.06 -26.83 -13.60
N GLN A 110 -1.34 -27.18 -14.83
CA GLN A 110 -1.71 -28.55 -15.20
C GLN A 110 -0.56 -29.53 -14.92
N THR A 111 -0.89 -30.84 -14.86
CA THR A 111 0.12 -31.89 -14.68
C THR A 111 1.17 -31.81 -15.78
N ARG A 112 2.41 -32.14 -15.47
CA ARG A 112 3.55 -32.06 -16.40
C ARG A 112 3.33 -32.86 -17.67
N GLU A 113 2.69 -34.03 -17.56
CA GLU A 113 2.39 -34.89 -18.72
C GLU A 113 1.40 -34.26 -19.71
N MET A 114 0.54 -33.35 -19.22
CA MET A 114 -0.49 -32.71 -20.03
C MET A 114 -0.07 -31.36 -20.61
N LEU A 115 1.03 -30.76 -20.15
CA LEU A 115 1.42 -29.40 -20.57
C LEU A 115 1.59 -29.28 -22.08
N LEU A 116 2.12 -30.32 -22.74
CA LEU A 116 2.28 -30.35 -24.20
C LEU A 116 0.94 -30.33 -24.95
N LEU A 117 -0.13 -30.82 -24.31
CA LEU A 117 -1.46 -30.91 -24.90
C LEU A 117 -2.29 -29.66 -24.70
N GLU A 118 -1.81 -28.72 -23.87
CA GLU A 118 -2.49 -27.47 -23.50
C GLU A 118 -3.98 -27.66 -23.14
N PRO A 119 -4.31 -28.56 -22.18
CA PRO A 119 -5.70 -28.71 -21.76
C PRO A 119 -6.25 -27.43 -21.15
N TRP A 120 -7.56 -27.41 -20.88
CA TRP A 120 -8.18 -26.27 -20.22
C TRP A 120 -7.43 -25.86 -18.96
N LEU A 121 -7.33 -24.56 -18.74
CA LEU A 121 -6.67 -23.95 -17.58
C LEU A 121 -5.14 -24.17 -17.55
N THR A 122 -4.52 -24.51 -18.67
CA THR A 122 -3.06 -24.47 -18.81
C THR A 122 -2.58 -23.02 -18.79
N ASN A 123 -1.56 -22.76 -18.00
CA ASN A 123 -0.85 -21.48 -18.03
C ASN A 123 0.17 -21.51 -19.17
N VAL A 124 -0.26 -21.15 -20.37
CA VAL A 124 0.67 -21.00 -21.51
C VAL A 124 1.63 -19.84 -21.19
N ASP A 125 2.93 -20.07 -21.36
CA ASP A 125 3.95 -19.09 -20.96
C ASP A 125 3.76 -18.54 -19.53
N ALA A 126 3.52 -19.43 -18.58
CA ALA A 126 3.10 -19.15 -17.20
C ALA A 126 3.81 -17.96 -16.52
N THR A 127 5.09 -17.75 -16.84
CA THR A 127 5.91 -16.68 -16.22
C THR A 127 5.77 -15.33 -16.91
N MET A 128 5.04 -15.24 -18.02
CA MET A 128 4.88 -14.00 -18.79
C MET A 128 3.70 -13.16 -18.31
N LEU A 129 2.57 -13.80 -17.98
CA LEU A 129 1.34 -13.09 -17.59
C LEU A 129 1.54 -12.08 -16.43
N PRO A 130 2.26 -12.39 -15.34
CA PRO A 130 2.42 -11.43 -14.24
C PRO A 130 3.41 -10.29 -14.55
N ARG A 131 4.18 -10.37 -15.63
CA ARG A 131 5.15 -9.34 -16.00
C ARG A 131 4.46 -8.11 -16.61
N PRO A 132 4.97 -6.90 -16.39
CA PRO A 132 6.21 -6.57 -15.65
C PRO A 132 6.01 -6.38 -14.13
N TRP A 133 4.85 -6.72 -13.56
CA TRP A 133 4.44 -6.37 -12.21
C TRP A 133 4.92 -7.35 -11.13
N VAL A 134 5.97 -8.11 -11.43
CA VAL A 134 6.68 -8.96 -10.48
C VAL A 134 8.18 -8.81 -10.64
N LYS A 135 8.92 -8.90 -9.55
CA LYS A 135 10.40 -8.85 -9.56
C LYS A 135 11.02 -10.09 -10.21
N TRP A 136 10.36 -11.22 -10.06
CA TRP A 136 10.79 -12.51 -10.58
C TRP A 136 9.59 -13.42 -10.78
N ALA A 137 9.60 -14.20 -11.87
CA ALA A 137 8.60 -15.20 -12.17
C ALA A 137 9.29 -16.49 -12.59
N TYR A 138 8.85 -17.64 -12.06
CA TYR A 138 9.49 -18.92 -12.29
C TYR A 138 8.48 -20.07 -12.25
N GLU A 139 8.69 -21.07 -13.10
CA GLU A 139 8.06 -22.38 -13.02
C GLU A 139 9.19 -23.41 -12.80
N PRO A 140 9.20 -24.16 -11.68
CA PRO A 140 10.27 -25.13 -11.41
C PRO A 140 10.35 -26.23 -12.46
N VAL A 141 11.55 -26.53 -12.94
CA VAL A 141 11.77 -27.57 -13.96
C VAL A 141 11.48 -28.96 -13.40
N ARG A 142 11.73 -29.16 -12.11
CA ARG A 142 11.48 -30.44 -11.41
C ARG A 142 10.68 -30.17 -10.13
N ALA A 143 9.84 -31.12 -9.76
CA ALA A 143 9.07 -31.05 -8.51
C ALA A 143 9.97 -30.80 -7.28
N GLN A 144 11.13 -31.47 -7.21
CA GLN A 144 12.07 -31.35 -6.07
C GLN A 144 12.69 -29.96 -5.91
N ASP A 145 12.60 -29.11 -6.96
CA ASP A 145 13.11 -27.73 -6.92
C ASP A 145 12.08 -26.74 -6.29
N VAL A 146 10.83 -27.16 -6.05
CA VAL A 146 9.76 -26.29 -5.52
C VAL A 146 10.13 -25.66 -4.18
N PRO A 147 10.60 -26.39 -3.14
CA PRO A 147 10.99 -25.76 -1.88
C PRO A 147 12.11 -24.72 -2.04
N ALA A 148 13.12 -25.02 -2.89
CA ALA A 148 14.20 -24.07 -3.18
C ALA A 148 13.71 -22.83 -3.95
N ALA A 149 12.73 -23.00 -4.84
CA ALA A 149 12.08 -21.88 -5.55
C ALA A 149 11.33 -20.97 -4.58
N PHE A 150 10.60 -21.53 -3.59
CA PHE A 150 9.97 -20.75 -2.51
C PHE A 150 11.01 -19.98 -1.68
N MET A 151 12.13 -20.62 -1.30
CA MET A 151 13.19 -19.92 -0.56
C MET A 151 13.75 -18.73 -1.36
N ARG A 152 13.98 -18.92 -2.66
CA ARG A 152 14.41 -17.84 -3.56
C ARG A 152 13.33 -16.76 -3.70
N ALA A 153 12.06 -17.15 -3.82
CA ALA A 153 10.93 -16.24 -3.89
C ALA A 153 10.86 -15.32 -2.66
N ILE A 154 10.95 -15.89 -1.46
CA ILE A 154 10.97 -15.14 -0.19
C ILE A 154 12.13 -14.13 -0.17
N ALA A 155 13.35 -14.58 -0.49
CA ALA A 155 14.53 -13.72 -0.53
C ALA A 155 14.38 -12.59 -1.57
N THR A 156 13.88 -12.91 -2.77
CA THR A 156 13.73 -11.93 -3.85
C THR A 156 12.62 -10.91 -3.55
N ALA A 157 11.49 -11.35 -2.99
CA ALA A 157 10.38 -10.47 -2.65
C ALA A 157 10.78 -9.42 -1.59
N THR A 158 11.61 -9.81 -0.63
CA THR A 158 12.01 -8.94 0.49
C THR A 158 13.21 -8.03 0.20
N GLN A 159 14.01 -8.33 -0.82
CA GLN A 159 15.14 -7.46 -1.20
C GLN A 159 14.65 -6.12 -1.76
N PRO A 160 15.30 -4.98 -1.41
CA PRO A 160 14.95 -3.69 -1.99
C PRO A 160 15.23 -3.60 -3.51
N PRO A 161 14.37 -2.90 -4.26
CA PRO A 161 13.03 -2.53 -3.84
C PRO A 161 12.20 -3.79 -3.60
N ALA A 162 11.54 -3.90 -2.44
CA ALA A 162 10.67 -5.03 -2.15
C ALA A 162 9.51 -5.08 -3.16
N GLY A 163 8.90 -6.25 -3.35
CA GLY A 163 7.79 -6.38 -4.29
C GLY A 163 7.39 -7.83 -4.55
N PRO A 164 6.28 -8.05 -5.26
CA PRO A 164 5.76 -9.37 -5.53
C PRO A 164 6.70 -10.21 -6.44
N VAL A 165 6.65 -11.51 -6.23
CA VAL A 165 7.24 -12.56 -7.08
C VAL A 165 6.19 -13.58 -7.43
N PHE A 166 6.39 -14.36 -8.49
CA PHE A 166 5.42 -15.33 -8.98
C PHE A 166 6.03 -16.71 -9.17
N LEU A 167 5.29 -17.76 -8.75
CA LEU A 167 5.60 -19.16 -9.00
C LEU A 167 4.40 -19.85 -9.67
N SER A 168 4.63 -20.50 -10.80
CA SER A 168 3.69 -21.42 -11.43
C SER A 168 4.03 -22.84 -10.98
N LEU A 169 3.06 -23.60 -10.48
CA LEU A 169 3.31 -24.84 -9.76
C LEU A 169 2.41 -25.98 -10.30
N PRO A 170 2.96 -26.93 -11.05
CA PRO A 170 2.22 -28.09 -11.54
C PRO A 170 1.57 -28.88 -10.39
N LEU A 171 0.30 -29.26 -10.58
CA LEU A 171 -0.51 -29.89 -9.54
C LEU A 171 0.00 -31.26 -9.10
N ASP A 172 0.74 -31.98 -9.95
CA ASP A 172 1.32 -33.30 -9.65
C ASP A 172 2.67 -33.23 -8.93
N ASP A 173 3.30 -32.05 -8.86
CA ASP A 173 4.56 -31.87 -8.14
C ASP A 173 4.43 -32.08 -6.63
N TRP A 174 3.31 -31.72 -6.05
CA TRP A 174 3.11 -31.71 -4.60
C TRP A 174 3.21 -33.08 -3.93
N GLY A 175 2.79 -34.10 -4.65
CA GLY A 175 2.86 -35.50 -4.20
C GLY A 175 4.19 -36.20 -4.47
N GLN A 176 5.12 -35.57 -5.20
CA GLN A 176 6.39 -36.19 -5.54
C GLN A 176 7.31 -36.35 -4.31
N PRO A 177 8.10 -37.44 -4.24
CA PRO A 177 9.09 -37.59 -3.18
C PRO A 177 10.10 -36.44 -3.17
N CYS A 178 10.40 -35.93 -2.00
CA CYS A 178 11.39 -34.88 -1.80
C CYS A 178 12.26 -35.20 -0.58
N ALA A 179 13.57 -35.13 -0.74
CA ALA A 179 14.46 -35.24 0.40
C ALA A 179 14.39 -33.95 1.24
N GLY A 180 14.10 -34.14 2.53
CA GLY A 180 14.12 -33.03 3.50
C GLY A 180 15.41 -33.03 4.33
N PRO A 181 15.59 -32.06 5.22
CA PRO A 181 14.73 -30.92 5.49
C PRO A 181 14.87 -29.80 4.44
N ALA A 182 13.91 -28.83 4.48
CA ALA A 182 14.02 -27.62 3.66
C ALA A 182 15.26 -26.81 4.05
N VAL A 183 15.96 -26.27 3.03
CA VAL A 183 17.07 -25.33 3.29
C VAL A 183 16.51 -23.97 3.64
N VAL A 184 16.56 -23.62 4.92
CA VAL A 184 16.13 -22.32 5.46
C VAL A 184 17.34 -21.40 5.58
N ARG A 185 17.25 -20.20 5.00
CA ARG A 185 18.29 -19.19 5.11
C ARG A 185 17.69 -17.80 5.22
N THR A 186 18.41 -16.86 5.79
CA THR A 186 18.05 -15.45 5.84
C THR A 186 18.93 -14.63 4.89
N VAL A 187 18.41 -13.51 4.41
CA VAL A 187 19.14 -12.55 3.59
C VAL A 187 18.97 -11.18 4.23
N ALA A 188 20.09 -10.54 4.60
CA ALA A 188 20.09 -9.15 5.03
C ALA A 188 19.78 -8.27 3.81
N THR A 189 18.78 -7.40 3.93
CA THR A 189 18.22 -6.70 2.77
C THR A 189 18.51 -5.19 2.77
N ARG A 190 18.89 -4.59 3.92
CA ARG A 190 19.18 -3.16 3.99
C ARG A 190 20.54 -2.84 3.39
N VAL A 191 20.60 -1.86 2.50
CA VAL A 191 21.83 -1.42 1.82
C VAL A 191 22.13 0.01 2.26
N ALA A 192 23.26 0.21 2.93
CA ALA A 192 23.73 1.55 3.28
C ALA A 192 24.11 2.33 1.99
N PRO A 193 23.89 3.65 1.96
CA PRO A 193 24.36 4.47 0.86
C PRO A 193 25.91 4.49 0.81
N ASP A 194 26.46 4.82 -0.36
CA ASP A 194 27.90 5.10 -0.46
C ASP A 194 28.29 6.23 0.51
N PRO A 195 29.24 5.98 1.45
CA PRO A 195 29.56 6.95 2.49
C PRO A 195 30.28 8.20 1.98
N GLU A 196 30.92 8.15 0.82
CA GLU A 196 31.56 9.31 0.22
C GLU A 196 30.52 10.23 -0.42
N GLN A 197 29.61 9.66 -1.20
CA GLN A 197 28.49 10.39 -1.78
C GLN A 197 27.55 10.97 -0.70
N LEU A 198 27.33 10.24 0.39
CA LEU A 198 26.52 10.74 1.50
C LEU A 198 27.19 11.95 2.18
N ARG A 199 28.54 11.95 2.29
CA ARG A 199 29.30 13.13 2.79
C ARG A 199 29.18 14.32 1.83
N GLU A 200 29.24 14.09 0.52
CA GLU A 200 29.01 15.16 -0.46
C GLU A 200 27.61 15.77 -0.33
N PHE A 201 26.58 14.95 -0.14
CA PHE A 201 25.22 15.44 0.12
C PHE A 201 25.16 16.26 1.42
N ALA A 202 25.78 15.77 2.49
CA ALA A 202 25.85 16.50 3.77
C ALA A 202 26.55 17.86 3.61
N GLU A 203 27.62 17.96 2.80
CA GLU A 203 28.31 19.24 2.53
C GLU A 203 27.40 20.22 1.76
N VAL A 204 26.64 19.74 0.78
CA VAL A 204 25.67 20.59 0.07
C VAL A 204 24.62 21.12 1.03
N ILE A 205 24.05 20.25 1.88
CA ILE A 205 23.03 20.62 2.88
C ILE A 205 23.61 21.60 3.92
N ARG A 206 24.85 21.40 4.35
CA ARG A 206 25.54 22.28 5.33
C ARG A 206 25.65 23.72 4.85
N HIS A 207 25.79 23.93 3.55
CA HIS A 207 25.91 25.25 2.94
C HIS A 207 24.57 25.83 2.48
N ALA A 208 23.48 25.10 2.65
CA ALA A 208 22.15 25.59 2.30
C ALA A 208 21.71 26.71 3.24
N SER A 209 21.11 27.74 2.65
CA SER A 209 20.53 28.87 3.39
C SER A 209 19.06 28.69 3.71
N ASP A 210 18.37 27.84 2.94
CA ASP A 210 16.95 27.57 3.07
C ASP A 210 16.59 26.15 2.57
N PRO A 211 17.08 25.10 3.26
CA PRO A 211 16.82 23.73 2.87
C PRO A 211 15.35 23.34 3.07
N VAL A 212 14.86 22.44 2.22
CA VAL A 212 13.53 21.82 2.34
C VAL A 212 13.64 20.30 2.24
N LEU A 213 12.87 19.58 3.06
CA LEU A 213 12.84 18.12 3.08
C LEU A 213 11.56 17.61 2.44
N ILE A 214 11.68 16.60 1.59
CA ILE A 214 10.55 15.95 0.91
C ILE A 214 10.64 14.45 1.22
N TYR A 215 9.74 13.97 2.04
CA TYR A 215 9.78 12.62 2.57
C TYR A 215 8.71 11.72 1.94
N GLY A 216 9.07 10.48 1.67
CA GLY A 216 8.17 9.50 1.07
C GLY A 216 7.99 8.22 1.88
N ALA A 217 7.15 7.35 1.37
CA ALA A 217 6.66 6.16 2.07
C ALA A 217 7.75 5.16 2.49
N ALA A 218 8.94 5.15 1.85
CA ALA A 218 10.03 4.27 2.28
C ALA A 218 10.48 4.53 3.71
N ILE A 219 10.35 5.78 4.19
CA ILE A 219 10.64 6.13 5.59
C ILE A 219 9.68 5.39 6.53
N ALA A 220 8.39 5.42 6.25
CA ALA A 220 7.39 4.71 7.04
C ALA A 220 7.57 3.19 6.93
N ARG A 221 7.80 2.63 5.71
CA ARG A 221 8.09 1.21 5.53
C ARG A 221 9.31 0.75 6.31
N GLY A 222 10.35 1.60 6.41
CA GLY A 222 11.58 1.36 7.17
C GLY A 222 11.47 1.62 8.69
N ASN A 223 10.31 2.05 9.20
CA ASN A 223 10.13 2.51 10.60
C ASN A 223 11.03 3.69 10.97
N GLY A 224 11.15 4.68 10.08
CA GLY A 224 12.14 5.75 10.15
C GLY A 224 11.63 7.10 10.62
N TRP A 225 10.45 7.21 11.24
CA TRP A 225 9.90 8.50 11.69
C TRP A 225 10.86 9.22 12.65
N GLN A 226 11.46 8.49 13.57
CA GLN A 226 12.41 9.07 14.53
C GLN A 226 13.61 9.72 13.82
N GLN A 227 14.18 9.03 12.82
CA GLN A 227 15.30 9.54 12.03
C GLN A 227 14.90 10.72 11.14
N ALA A 228 13.68 10.67 10.58
CA ALA A 228 13.13 11.76 9.79
C ALA A 228 12.92 13.03 10.62
N VAL A 229 12.38 12.89 11.82
CA VAL A 229 12.21 14.00 12.78
C VAL A 229 13.58 14.55 13.21
N ALA A 230 14.52 13.68 13.58
CA ALA A 230 15.85 14.09 14.02
C ALA A 230 16.58 14.93 12.96
N LEU A 231 16.54 14.54 11.69
CA LEU A 231 17.16 15.32 10.61
C LEU A 231 16.43 16.65 10.38
N ALA A 232 15.09 16.64 10.38
CA ALA A 232 14.29 17.84 10.19
C ALA A 232 14.57 18.89 11.27
N GLU A 233 14.64 18.46 12.54
CA GLU A 233 14.96 19.33 13.69
C GLU A 233 16.41 19.82 13.64
N ALA A 234 17.36 18.95 13.30
CA ALA A 234 18.78 19.32 13.17
C ALA A 234 19.01 20.41 12.10
N LEU A 235 18.20 20.41 11.04
CA LEU A 235 18.25 21.40 9.96
C LEU A 235 17.28 22.57 10.18
N ASN A 236 16.36 22.46 11.12
CA ASN A 236 15.23 23.38 11.27
C ASN A 236 14.50 23.63 9.93
N ALA A 237 14.36 22.57 9.11
CA ALA A 237 13.86 22.63 7.75
C ALA A 237 12.40 22.18 7.64
N PRO A 238 11.58 22.85 6.81
CA PRO A 238 10.22 22.42 6.56
C PRO A 238 10.18 21.06 5.87
N VAL A 239 9.14 20.27 6.19
CA VAL A 239 8.95 18.91 5.67
C VAL A 239 7.67 18.83 4.86
N TRP A 240 7.79 18.41 3.61
CA TRP A 240 6.68 18.03 2.74
C TRP A 240 6.56 16.51 2.66
N ALA A 241 5.35 15.98 2.64
CA ALA A 241 5.13 14.63 2.12
C ALA A 241 5.24 14.64 0.58
N ALA A 242 5.94 13.66 0.03
CA ALA A 242 6.06 13.50 -1.42
C ALA A 242 4.68 13.25 -2.07
N PRO A 243 4.48 13.62 -3.35
CA PRO A 243 3.21 13.40 -4.03
C PRO A 243 2.78 11.94 -4.00
N SER A 244 1.51 11.69 -3.68
CA SER A 244 0.94 10.33 -3.64
C SER A 244 1.71 9.34 -2.76
N SER A 245 2.15 9.79 -1.59
CA SER A 245 2.80 8.90 -0.62
C SER A 245 1.77 7.95 -0.01
N GLU A 246 1.90 6.66 -0.28
CA GLU A 246 0.96 5.62 0.17
C GLU A 246 1.02 5.32 1.68
N ARG A 247 2.01 5.90 2.38
CA ARG A 247 2.20 5.85 3.83
C ARG A 247 2.58 7.24 4.32
N ALA A 248 2.18 7.60 5.53
CA ALA A 248 2.61 8.86 6.14
C ALA A 248 4.11 8.78 6.51
N PRO A 249 4.97 9.61 5.89
CA PRO A 249 6.42 9.54 6.09
C PRO A 249 6.92 10.30 7.33
N PHE A 250 6.05 11.11 7.95
CA PHE A 250 6.39 12.05 9.01
C PHE A 250 5.15 12.38 9.85
N PRO A 251 5.27 12.69 11.17
CA PRO A 251 4.12 13.10 11.98
C PRO A 251 3.55 14.45 11.49
N GLU A 252 2.23 14.46 11.20
CA GLU A 252 1.59 15.61 10.57
C GLU A 252 1.24 16.74 11.54
N ASP A 253 1.28 16.47 12.83
CA ASP A 253 1.18 17.47 13.90
C ASP A 253 2.51 18.13 14.26
N HIS A 254 3.63 17.65 13.70
CA HIS A 254 4.95 18.20 13.96
C HIS A 254 5.06 19.65 13.46
N PRO A 255 5.70 20.58 14.23
CA PRO A 255 5.82 21.98 13.85
C PRO A 255 6.47 22.26 12.50
N LEU A 256 7.36 21.38 12.04
CA LEU A 256 8.04 21.50 10.74
C LEU A 256 7.27 20.87 9.58
N TYR A 257 6.17 20.15 9.83
CA TYR A 257 5.36 19.59 8.76
C TYR A 257 4.55 20.68 8.05
N VAL A 258 4.65 20.76 6.74
CA VAL A 258 3.96 21.80 5.95
C VAL A 258 2.87 21.27 5.02
N GLY A 259 2.79 19.95 4.81
CA GLY A 259 1.71 19.33 4.04
C GLY A 259 2.18 18.33 3.00
N GLY A 260 1.28 17.92 2.09
CA GLY A 260 1.59 17.12 0.91
C GLY A 260 1.88 18.00 -0.30
N LEU A 261 2.90 17.64 -1.09
CA LEU A 261 3.18 18.32 -2.35
C LEU A 261 2.08 18.02 -3.38
N PRO A 262 1.74 18.99 -4.24
CA PRO A 262 0.84 18.76 -5.36
C PRO A 262 1.35 17.66 -6.31
N PHE A 263 0.43 17.00 -7.01
CA PHE A 263 0.78 15.94 -7.96
C PHE A 263 1.25 16.47 -9.32
N ALA A 264 0.90 17.71 -9.67
CA ALA A 264 1.21 18.29 -10.96
C ALA A 264 2.53 19.08 -10.94
N MET A 265 3.30 19.01 -12.03
CA MET A 265 4.67 19.52 -12.15
C MET A 265 4.79 21.02 -11.83
N GLY A 266 4.01 21.86 -12.49
CA GLY A 266 4.05 23.32 -12.28
C GLY A 266 3.68 23.69 -10.83
N PRO A 267 2.50 23.32 -10.33
CA PRO A 267 2.09 23.56 -8.94
C PRO A 267 3.06 23.05 -7.89
N LEU A 268 3.70 21.87 -8.13
CA LEU A 268 4.73 21.34 -7.23
C LEU A 268 5.97 22.26 -7.22
N SER A 269 6.45 22.64 -8.38
CA SER A 269 7.59 23.56 -8.51
C SER A 269 7.33 24.90 -7.80
N ASP A 270 6.13 25.44 -7.93
CA ASP A 270 5.74 26.69 -7.27
C ASP A 270 5.78 26.58 -5.73
N LYS A 271 5.44 25.41 -5.16
CA LYS A 271 5.53 25.15 -3.71
C LYS A 271 6.97 25.11 -3.19
N LEU A 272 7.91 24.76 -4.05
CA LEU A 272 9.34 24.70 -3.70
C LEU A 272 10.07 26.02 -4.00
N ALA A 273 9.39 27.03 -4.51
CA ALA A 273 9.99 28.32 -4.83
C ALA A 273 10.53 29.02 -3.58
N GLY A 274 11.76 29.57 -3.69
CA GLY A 274 12.43 30.27 -2.60
C GLY A 274 13.42 29.43 -1.80
N HIS A 275 13.34 28.10 -1.88
CA HIS A 275 14.33 27.19 -1.30
C HIS A 275 15.56 27.08 -2.20
N ASP A 276 16.75 26.80 -1.62
CA ASP A 276 18.01 26.64 -2.35
C ASP A 276 18.44 25.17 -2.46
N VAL A 277 18.08 24.32 -1.50
CA VAL A 277 18.34 22.87 -1.52
C VAL A 277 17.08 22.09 -1.14
N ALA A 278 16.70 21.14 -1.98
CA ALA A 278 15.66 20.16 -1.67
C ALA A 278 16.27 18.77 -1.48
N LEU A 279 16.00 18.12 -0.36
CA LEU A 279 16.39 16.72 -0.11
C LEU A 279 15.15 15.83 -0.17
N VAL A 280 15.08 14.97 -1.18
CA VAL A 280 14.03 13.94 -1.35
C VAL A 280 14.51 12.61 -0.80
N VAL A 281 13.81 12.02 0.18
CA VAL A 281 14.18 10.74 0.78
C VAL A 281 13.01 9.77 0.75
N GLY A 282 13.24 8.60 0.16
CA GLY A 282 12.29 7.48 0.19
C GLY A 282 11.04 7.66 -0.66
N ALA A 283 11.14 8.46 -1.71
CA ALA A 283 10.14 8.67 -2.75
C ALA A 283 10.81 8.82 -4.11
N PRO A 284 10.13 8.57 -5.24
CA PRO A 284 10.60 9.00 -6.56
C PRO A 284 10.60 10.53 -6.69
N VAL A 285 11.33 11.08 -7.67
CA VAL A 285 11.36 12.51 -8.04
C VAL A 285 10.62 12.72 -9.38
N PHE A 286 9.35 13.05 -9.47
CA PHE A 286 8.25 12.81 -8.51
C PHE A 286 7.19 11.94 -9.22
N ARG A 287 6.13 11.53 -8.53
CA ARG A 287 4.96 10.95 -9.19
C ARG A 287 4.09 12.10 -9.70
N TYR A 288 4.24 12.45 -10.99
CA TYR A 288 3.45 13.52 -11.60
C TYR A 288 2.18 12.98 -12.24
N TYR A 289 1.05 13.56 -11.87
CA TYR A 289 -0.26 13.31 -12.45
C TYR A 289 -1.29 14.30 -11.89
N PRO A 290 -2.08 15.04 -12.72
CA PRO A 290 -2.06 15.06 -14.18
C PRO A 290 -0.89 15.88 -14.75
N TYR A 291 -0.76 15.89 -16.09
CA TYR A 291 0.20 16.77 -16.74
C TYR A 291 -0.30 18.22 -16.69
N VAL A 292 0.39 19.04 -15.93
CA VAL A 292 0.25 20.50 -15.96
C VAL A 292 1.64 21.07 -16.25
N ALA A 293 1.77 21.78 -17.36
CA ALA A 293 3.05 22.32 -17.81
C ALA A 293 3.70 23.23 -16.78
N GLY A 294 5.01 23.13 -16.66
CA GLY A 294 5.83 23.93 -15.76
C GLY A 294 7.25 23.40 -15.68
N PRO A 295 8.16 24.11 -15.04
CA PRO A 295 9.50 23.60 -14.79
C PRO A 295 9.45 22.45 -13.76
N TYR A 296 10.37 21.48 -13.86
CA TYR A 296 10.52 20.44 -12.84
C TYR A 296 10.89 21.01 -11.47
N LEU A 297 11.73 22.06 -11.47
CA LEU A 297 12.18 22.75 -10.26
C LEU A 297 12.16 24.27 -10.49
N PRO A 298 11.94 25.07 -9.44
CA PRO A 298 12.14 26.51 -9.51
C PRO A 298 13.62 26.83 -9.76
N SER A 299 13.86 28.00 -10.36
CA SER A 299 15.23 28.46 -10.65
C SER A 299 16.06 28.58 -9.38
N GLY A 300 17.27 28.04 -9.39
CA GLY A 300 18.24 28.13 -8.29
C GLY A 300 18.09 27.03 -7.23
N LEU A 301 17.07 26.19 -7.30
CA LEU A 301 16.91 25.05 -6.39
C LEU A 301 17.79 23.87 -6.84
N ARG A 302 18.67 23.37 -5.96
CA ARG A 302 19.39 22.11 -6.15
C ARG A 302 18.64 20.98 -5.48
N LEU A 303 18.40 19.87 -6.20
CA LEU A 303 17.71 18.69 -5.67
C LEU A 303 18.69 17.55 -5.42
N LEU A 304 18.63 16.98 -4.22
CA LEU A 304 19.31 15.77 -3.79
C LEU A 304 18.25 14.69 -3.57
N HIS A 305 18.52 13.48 -4.04
CA HIS A 305 17.56 12.37 -3.99
C HIS A 305 18.17 11.11 -3.40
N ILE A 306 17.49 10.46 -2.46
CA ILE A 306 17.89 9.18 -1.87
C ILE A 306 16.73 8.19 -1.96
N SER A 307 16.96 7.06 -2.62
CA SER A 307 15.99 5.96 -2.73
C SER A 307 16.70 4.61 -2.70
N ASP A 308 16.05 3.59 -2.14
CA ASP A 308 16.49 2.19 -2.20
C ASP A 308 16.15 1.50 -3.53
N ASP A 309 15.51 2.22 -4.45
CA ASP A 309 15.09 1.75 -5.77
C ASP A 309 15.97 2.35 -6.89
N PRO A 310 16.87 1.54 -7.50
CA PRO A 310 17.69 2.02 -8.62
C PRO A 310 16.86 2.48 -9.83
N ALA A 311 15.65 1.97 -10.02
CA ALA A 311 14.79 2.42 -11.10
C ALA A 311 14.21 3.82 -10.81
N GLU A 312 13.95 4.18 -9.56
CA GLU A 312 13.55 5.54 -9.17
C GLU A 312 14.70 6.53 -9.36
N THR A 313 15.91 6.18 -8.92
CA THR A 313 17.08 7.04 -9.10
C THR A 313 17.43 7.23 -10.58
N GLY A 314 17.34 6.14 -11.37
CA GLY A 314 17.66 6.19 -12.80
C GLY A 314 16.64 6.96 -13.66
N ARG A 315 15.37 7.07 -13.24
CA ARG A 315 14.34 7.80 -13.97
C ARG A 315 14.08 9.22 -13.44
N ALA A 316 14.77 9.65 -12.39
CA ALA A 316 14.63 11.01 -11.88
C ALA A 316 14.96 12.04 -12.98
N PRO A 317 14.04 12.97 -13.30
CA PRO A 317 14.27 13.89 -14.40
C PRO A 317 15.25 15.01 -14.06
N VAL A 318 15.49 15.24 -12.76
CA VAL A 318 16.36 16.31 -12.24
C VAL A 318 16.98 15.89 -10.91
N GLY A 319 18.09 16.53 -10.56
CA GLY A 319 18.79 16.33 -9.28
C GLY A 319 19.85 15.24 -9.31
N ASP A 320 20.63 15.20 -8.23
CA ASP A 320 21.66 14.19 -8.00
C ASP A 320 21.06 13.06 -7.14
N SER A 321 21.19 11.80 -7.57
CA SER A 321 20.55 10.66 -6.91
C SER A 321 21.59 9.72 -6.28
N LEU A 322 21.27 9.22 -5.07
CA LEU A 322 22.05 8.26 -4.30
C LEU A 322 21.19 7.04 -3.97
N VAL A 323 21.67 5.84 -4.30
CA VAL A 323 20.99 4.58 -3.95
C VAL A 323 21.33 4.21 -2.50
N GLY A 324 20.30 4.03 -1.67
CA GLY A 324 20.48 3.62 -0.26
C GLY A 324 19.17 3.54 0.50
N ASP A 325 19.18 2.77 1.58
CA ASP A 325 18.06 2.67 2.53
C ASP A 325 17.77 4.03 3.15
N ALA A 326 16.51 4.45 3.11
CA ALA A 326 16.07 5.77 3.56
C ALA A 326 16.44 6.03 5.04
N VAL A 327 16.24 5.05 5.92
CA VAL A 327 16.45 5.21 7.36
C VAL A 327 17.92 5.25 7.71
N LEU A 328 18.75 4.41 7.08
CA LEU A 328 20.22 4.44 7.24
C LEU A 328 20.80 5.74 6.71
N SER A 329 20.26 6.24 5.60
CA SER A 329 20.70 7.51 5.02
C SER A 329 20.34 8.71 5.90
N LEU A 330 19.12 8.76 6.44
CA LEU A 330 18.70 9.81 7.38
C LEU A 330 19.59 9.82 8.64
N ALA A 331 19.84 8.65 9.23
CA ALA A 331 20.73 8.53 10.39
C ALA A 331 22.15 9.02 10.06
N GLY A 332 22.73 8.55 8.94
CA GLY A 332 24.06 8.96 8.50
C GLY A 332 24.18 10.47 8.23
N LEU A 333 23.15 11.08 7.61
CA LEU A 333 23.11 12.54 7.40
C LEU A 333 23.04 13.29 8.73
N THR A 334 22.20 12.83 9.67
CA THR A 334 22.10 13.43 11.01
C THR A 334 23.45 13.41 11.73
N ASP A 335 24.16 12.29 11.69
CA ASP A 335 25.50 12.16 12.30
C ASP A 335 26.51 13.09 11.64
N LEU A 336 26.54 13.17 10.31
CA LEU A 336 27.44 14.06 9.55
C LEU A 336 27.15 15.55 9.79
N LEU A 337 25.93 15.89 10.14
CA LEU A 337 25.47 17.25 10.40
C LEU A 337 25.39 17.61 11.90
N ALA A 338 25.80 16.72 12.80
CA ALA A 338 25.70 16.92 14.26
C ALA A 338 26.36 18.20 14.79
N SER A 339 27.38 18.73 14.11
CA SER A 339 28.08 20.00 14.46
C SER A 339 27.53 21.20 13.67
N HIS A 340 26.51 21.00 12.82
CA HIS A 340 25.93 22.07 12.02
C HIS A 340 25.07 22.99 12.89
N THR A 341 25.24 24.29 12.69
CA THR A 341 24.30 25.29 13.28
C THR A 341 23.32 25.68 12.19
N PRO A 342 22.05 25.28 12.31
CA PRO A 342 21.07 25.58 11.25
C PRO A 342 20.87 27.10 11.12
N PRO A 343 20.56 27.58 9.90
CA PRO A 343 20.17 28.98 9.71
C PRO A 343 18.93 29.29 10.54
N PRO A 344 18.74 30.59 10.95
CA PRO A 344 17.51 30.97 11.61
C PRO A 344 16.30 30.61 10.73
N ALA A 345 15.29 30.01 11.36
CA ALA A 345 14.08 29.62 10.63
C ALA A 345 13.48 30.84 9.93
N LYS A 346 13.32 30.76 8.63
CA LYS A 346 12.46 31.70 7.92
C LYS A 346 11.02 31.37 8.33
N PRO A 347 10.16 32.38 8.58
CA PRO A 347 8.76 32.12 8.82
C PRO A 347 8.15 31.53 7.54
N HIS A 348 8.10 30.21 7.46
CA HIS A 348 7.28 29.56 6.45
C HIS A 348 5.82 29.81 6.81
N ALA A 349 5.04 30.35 5.87
CA ALA A 349 3.60 30.37 6.04
C ALA A 349 3.18 28.91 6.23
N ARG A 350 2.85 28.53 7.47
CA ARG A 350 2.22 27.23 7.73
C ARG A 350 0.98 27.19 6.85
N LEU A 351 1.04 26.39 5.82
CA LEU A 351 -0.20 25.98 5.18
C LEU A 351 -0.97 25.26 6.28
N PRO A 352 -2.23 25.63 6.52
CA PRO A 352 -3.06 24.84 7.41
C PRO A 352 -2.92 23.39 6.97
N HIS A 353 -2.78 22.48 7.93
CA HIS A 353 -2.53 21.08 7.72
C HIS A 353 -3.23 20.59 6.45
N ARG A 354 -2.45 20.09 5.44
CA ARG A 354 -2.90 19.59 4.15
C ARG A 354 -4.13 20.33 3.60
N MET A 355 -3.95 21.24 2.65
CA MET A 355 -4.98 22.05 1.96
C MET A 355 -6.20 22.35 2.83
N ALA A 356 -6.24 23.56 3.44
CA ALA A 356 -7.41 23.96 4.21
C ALA A 356 -8.69 23.73 3.41
N PRO A 357 -9.74 23.19 4.04
CA PRO A 357 -11.04 23.14 3.39
C PRO A 357 -11.37 24.54 2.91
N HIS A 358 -11.92 24.66 1.71
CA HIS A 358 -12.33 25.96 1.19
C HIS A 358 -13.26 26.58 2.24
N PRO A 359 -12.98 27.78 2.78
CA PRO A 359 -13.74 28.36 3.92
C PRO A 359 -15.25 28.44 3.67
N ALA A 360 -15.68 28.45 2.41
CA ALA A 360 -17.08 28.45 2.01
C ALA A 360 -17.77 27.08 2.21
N MET A 361 -17.03 25.97 2.35
CA MET A 361 -17.60 24.62 2.48
C MET A 361 -17.81 24.20 3.95
N ALA A 362 -17.09 24.78 4.89
CA ALA A 362 -17.17 24.40 6.31
C ALA A 362 -18.36 25.02 7.06
N ALA A 363 -18.93 26.13 6.57
CA ALA A 363 -19.89 26.93 7.34
C ALA A 363 -21.35 26.85 6.85
N ASN A 364 -21.60 26.46 5.59
CA ASN A 364 -22.95 26.41 5.06
C ASN A 364 -23.19 25.03 4.44
N GLY A 365 -24.30 24.38 4.79
CA GLY A 365 -24.74 23.15 4.15
C GLY A 365 -24.71 23.28 2.62
N SER A 366 -24.50 22.17 1.93
CA SER A 366 -24.49 22.14 0.48
C SER A 366 -25.78 22.72 -0.11
N PRO A 367 -25.76 23.32 -1.32
CA PRO A 367 -26.95 23.89 -1.97
C PRO A 367 -28.08 22.88 -2.17
N ASP A 368 -27.79 21.57 -2.20
CA ASP A 368 -28.74 20.47 -2.33
C ASP A 368 -29.26 19.97 -0.96
N GLY A 369 -28.80 20.54 0.15
CA GLY A 369 -29.20 20.13 1.51
C GLY A 369 -28.53 18.86 2.02
N LEU A 370 -27.59 18.27 1.25
CA LEU A 370 -26.79 17.10 1.65
C LEU A 370 -25.57 17.53 2.48
N LEU A 371 -24.97 16.56 3.14
CA LEU A 371 -23.71 16.76 3.87
C LEU A 371 -22.54 16.98 2.89
N SER A 372 -21.55 17.77 3.27
CA SER A 372 -20.27 17.77 2.58
C SER A 372 -19.36 16.68 3.14
N ALA A 373 -18.39 16.22 2.31
CA ALA A 373 -17.35 15.28 2.76
C ALA A 373 -16.59 15.82 3.97
N ALA A 374 -16.25 17.10 3.98
CA ALA A 374 -15.57 17.78 5.09
C ALA A 374 -16.36 17.67 6.42
N GLN A 375 -17.68 17.84 6.39
CA GLN A 375 -18.53 17.68 7.57
C GLN A 375 -18.53 16.24 8.10
N VAL A 376 -18.61 15.26 7.20
CA VAL A 376 -18.58 13.82 7.54
C VAL A 376 -17.24 13.46 8.18
N PHE A 377 -16.13 13.89 7.59
CA PHE A 377 -14.79 13.55 8.11
C PHE A 377 -14.47 14.28 9.42
N ALA A 378 -14.93 15.52 9.59
CA ALA A 378 -14.82 16.21 10.86
C ALA A 378 -15.62 15.51 11.97
N ALA A 379 -16.82 15.01 11.66
CA ALA A 379 -17.62 14.22 12.58
C ALA A 379 -16.98 12.85 12.89
N LEU A 380 -16.40 12.18 11.89
CA LEU A 380 -15.66 10.92 12.05
C LEU A 380 -14.49 11.11 13.00
N ASN A 381 -13.70 12.17 12.82
CA ASN A 381 -12.54 12.47 13.67
C ASN A 381 -12.93 12.74 15.14
N GLN A 382 -14.15 13.24 15.42
CA GLN A 382 -14.64 13.43 16.77
C GLN A 382 -14.99 12.14 17.51
N VAL A 383 -15.31 11.07 16.79
CA VAL A 383 -15.83 9.81 17.37
C VAL A 383 -14.93 8.59 17.08
N ARG A 384 -13.89 8.76 16.27
CA ARG A 384 -12.94 7.66 16.01
C ARG A 384 -12.24 7.27 17.31
N PRO A 385 -11.98 5.98 17.51
CA PRO A 385 -11.16 5.53 18.64
C PRO A 385 -9.72 6.05 18.52
N ASP A 386 -9.05 6.15 19.67
CA ASP A 386 -7.61 6.40 19.71
C ASP A 386 -6.84 5.31 18.95
N HIS A 387 -5.70 5.66 18.37
CA HIS A 387 -4.84 4.77 17.60
C HIS A 387 -5.52 4.13 16.37
N ALA A 388 -6.68 4.63 15.93
CA ALA A 388 -7.37 4.08 14.77
C ALA A 388 -6.49 4.15 13.51
N VAL A 389 -6.54 3.08 12.73
CA VAL A 389 -5.86 2.96 11.44
C VAL A 389 -6.81 3.40 10.33
N LEU A 390 -6.41 4.42 9.58
CA LEU A 390 -7.12 4.90 8.40
C LEU A 390 -6.61 4.17 7.16
N VAL A 391 -7.53 3.60 6.39
CA VAL A 391 -7.30 3.10 5.02
C VAL A 391 -8.23 3.87 4.10
N GLU A 392 -7.72 4.44 2.98
CA GLU A 392 -8.51 5.40 2.24
C GLU A 392 -8.44 5.24 0.72
N GLU A 393 -9.63 5.30 0.08
CA GLU A 393 -9.80 5.33 -1.37
C GLU A 393 -11.01 6.21 -1.72
N SER A 394 -10.91 7.50 -1.36
CA SER A 394 -11.91 8.52 -1.70
C SER A 394 -11.25 9.70 -2.41
N PRO A 395 -10.70 9.49 -3.64
CA PRO A 395 -9.79 10.42 -4.28
C PRO A 395 -10.34 11.82 -4.49
N SER A 396 -11.65 11.97 -4.70
CA SER A 396 -12.30 13.29 -4.83
C SER A 396 -12.33 14.08 -3.52
N ASN A 397 -12.26 13.39 -2.37
CA ASN A 397 -12.44 13.99 -1.05
C ASN A 397 -11.16 13.92 -0.20
N LEU A 398 -10.04 13.52 -0.81
CA LEU A 398 -8.76 13.35 -0.15
C LEU A 398 -8.29 14.58 0.64
N PRO A 399 -8.37 15.83 0.10
CA PRO A 399 -7.96 17.02 0.83
C PRO A 399 -8.79 17.26 2.10
N ASP A 400 -10.10 17.00 2.05
CA ASP A 400 -10.99 17.15 3.20
C ASP A 400 -10.69 16.13 4.29
N LEU A 401 -10.45 14.87 3.90
CA LEU A 401 -10.11 13.78 4.80
C LEU A 401 -8.79 14.07 5.54
N HIS A 402 -7.74 14.41 4.81
CA HIS A 402 -6.44 14.74 5.41
C HIS A 402 -6.45 15.99 6.28
N THR A 403 -7.34 16.94 5.99
CA THR A 403 -7.54 18.10 6.84
C THR A 403 -8.22 17.71 8.16
N ALA A 404 -9.22 16.84 8.10
CA ALA A 404 -9.98 16.42 9.27
C ALA A 404 -9.22 15.39 10.13
N TRP A 405 -8.36 14.57 9.53
CA TRP A 405 -7.66 13.48 10.21
C TRP A 405 -6.14 13.55 9.95
N PRO A 406 -5.40 14.35 10.71
CA PRO A 406 -3.93 14.33 10.64
C PRO A 406 -3.38 13.01 11.17
N VAL A 407 -2.36 12.48 10.50
CA VAL A 407 -1.68 11.25 10.90
C VAL A 407 -0.56 11.57 11.87
N THR A 408 -0.76 11.21 13.13
CA THR A 408 0.16 11.56 14.23
C THR A 408 0.93 10.37 14.81
N GLU A 409 0.59 9.15 14.35
CA GLU A 409 1.22 7.92 14.80
C GLU A 409 1.71 7.09 13.59
N PRO A 410 2.85 6.40 13.70
CA PRO A 410 3.34 5.55 12.64
C PRO A 410 2.41 4.36 12.40
N ASP A 411 2.33 3.92 11.16
CA ASP A 411 1.51 2.78 10.73
C ASP A 411 0.00 2.91 11.03
N THR A 412 -0.52 4.14 11.03
CA THR A 412 -1.97 4.41 11.16
C THR A 412 -2.60 4.98 9.90
N PHE A 413 -1.86 5.03 8.79
CA PHE A 413 -2.36 5.49 7.50
C PHE A 413 -1.86 4.61 6.36
N TYR A 414 -2.79 4.17 5.50
CA TYR A 414 -2.53 3.36 4.32
C TYR A 414 -3.39 3.83 3.15
N THR A 415 -2.78 3.92 1.99
CA THR A 415 -3.44 4.08 0.69
C THR A 415 -2.60 3.38 -0.39
N PHE A 416 -2.93 3.53 -1.64
CA PHE A 416 -2.28 2.83 -2.75
C PHE A 416 -1.41 3.77 -3.61
N ALA A 417 -0.30 3.23 -4.11
CA ALA A 417 0.65 3.99 -4.92
C ALA A 417 0.34 4.00 -6.43
N SER A 418 -0.60 3.15 -6.89
CA SER A 418 -0.86 2.93 -8.32
C SER A 418 -1.85 3.90 -8.93
N GLY A 419 -2.73 4.49 -8.14
CA GLY A 419 -3.89 5.25 -8.62
C GLY A 419 -5.04 4.38 -9.16
N GLY A 420 -4.92 3.05 -9.12
CA GLY A 420 -5.98 2.12 -9.54
C GLY A 420 -6.97 1.82 -8.43
N LEU A 421 -8.27 2.02 -8.67
CA LEU A 421 -9.32 1.76 -7.68
C LEU A 421 -9.46 0.27 -7.37
N GLY A 422 -9.97 -0.05 -6.15
CA GLY A 422 -10.32 -1.39 -5.70
C GLY A 422 -9.27 -2.05 -4.81
N TRP A 423 -8.30 -1.29 -4.31
CA TRP A 423 -7.29 -1.78 -3.37
C TRP A 423 -7.72 -1.61 -1.90
N ASP A 424 -8.30 -0.46 -1.54
CA ASP A 424 -8.52 -0.03 -0.17
C ASP A 424 -9.36 -1.01 0.65
N LEU A 425 -10.55 -1.32 0.16
CA LEU A 425 -11.50 -2.14 0.91
C LEU A 425 -10.95 -3.53 1.27
N PRO A 426 -10.39 -4.32 0.35
CA PRO A 426 -9.75 -5.58 0.70
C PRO A 426 -8.45 -5.39 1.49
N ALA A 427 -7.66 -4.35 1.24
CA ALA A 427 -6.47 -4.06 2.02
C ALA A 427 -6.82 -3.76 3.48
N ALA A 428 -7.90 -3.02 3.74
CA ALA A 428 -8.42 -2.76 5.08
C ALA A 428 -8.78 -4.07 5.81
N VAL A 429 -9.36 -5.06 5.10
CA VAL A 429 -9.60 -6.40 5.66
C VAL A 429 -8.29 -7.10 6.04
N GLY A 430 -7.30 -7.04 5.17
CA GLY A 430 -5.95 -7.57 5.43
C GLY A 430 -5.27 -6.90 6.62
N ILE A 431 -5.37 -5.57 6.72
CA ILE A 431 -4.83 -4.79 7.83
C ILE A 431 -5.55 -5.13 9.14
N ALA A 432 -6.89 -5.21 9.15
CA ALA A 432 -7.65 -5.60 10.34
C ALA A 432 -7.27 -7.00 10.83
N LEU A 433 -7.03 -7.93 9.90
CA LEU A 433 -6.53 -9.25 10.22
C LEU A 433 -5.12 -9.19 10.84
N ALA A 434 -4.23 -8.36 10.30
CA ALA A 434 -2.87 -8.15 10.79
C ALA A 434 -2.86 -7.50 12.20
N GLU A 435 -3.76 -6.55 12.46
CA GLU A 435 -3.92 -5.93 13.77
C GLU A 435 -4.32 -6.97 14.84
N ARG A 436 -5.26 -7.85 14.49
CA ARG A 436 -5.66 -8.97 15.35
C ARG A 436 -4.51 -9.95 15.59
N ASP A 437 -3.83 -10.39 14.54
CA ASP A 437 -2.77 -11.41 14.61
C ASP A 437 -1.53 -10.93 15.34
N SER A 438 -1.22 -9.63 15.25
CA SER A 438 -0.11 -9.01 16.00
C SER A 438 -0.45 -8.67 17.45
N GLY A 439 -1.71 -8.81 17.86
CA GLY A 439 -2.20 -8.44 19.20
C GLY A 439 -2.27 -6.91 19.43
N ARG A 440 -2.01 -6.07 18.42
CA ARG A 440 -2.18 -4.62 18.54
C ARG A 440 -3.64 -4.25 18.67
N ASN A 441 -4.52 -4.95 17.94
CA ASN A 441 -5.97 -4.77 17.97
C ASN A 441 -6.43 -3.32 17.76
N ARG A 442 -5.70 -2.54 16.98
CA ARG A 442 -6.09 -1.16 16.67
C ARG A 442 -7.33 -1.17 15.79
N PRO A 443 -8.29 -0.27 16.04
CA PRO A 443 -9.48 -0.13 15.20
C PRO A 443 -9.11 0.24 13.76
N VAL A 444 -9.69 -0.43 12.76
CA VAL A 444 -9.47 -0.13 11.34
C VAL A 444 -10.70 0.55 10.76
N ILE A 445 -10.49 1.70 10.16
CA ILE A 445 -11.52 2.50 9.49
C ILE A 445 -11.14 2.64 8.02
N ALA A 446 -11.99 2.11 7.13
CA ALA A 446 -11.89 2.32 5.70
C ALA A 446 -12.80 3.50 5.31
N VAL A 447 -12.25 4.50 4.62
CA VAL A 447 -13.00 5.62 4.03
C VAL A 447 -12.94 5.49 2.52
N ILE A 448 -14.08 5.25 1.88
CA ILE A 448 -14.13 4.86 0.48
C ILE A 448 -15.27 5.57 -0.26
N GLY A 449 -15.06 5.91 -1.53
CA GLY A 449 -16.12 6.37 -2.42
C GLY A 449 -17.05 5.22 -2.84
N ASP A 450 -18.29 5.56 -3.21
CA ASP A 450 -19.30 4.61 -3.66
C ASP A 450 -18.87 3.82 -4.92
N GLY A 451 -18.24 4.49 -5.88
CA GLY A 451 -17.68 3.84 -7.06
C GLY A 451 -16.54 2.89 -6.70
N SER A 452 -15.58 3.33 -5.88
CA SER A 452 -14.46 2.52 -5.42
C SER A 452 -14.92 1.27 -4.66
N PHE A 453 -15.97 1.40 -3.85
CA PHE A 453 -16.55 0.29 -3.09
C PHE A 453 -16.95 -0.90 -3.98
N GLN A 454 -17.37 -0.64 -5.24
CA GLN A 454 -17.82 -1.69 -6.15
C GLN A 454 -16.70 -2.56 -6.71
N TYR A 455 -15.46 -2.04 -6.79
CA TYR A 455 -14.35 -2.73 -7.44
C TYR A 455 -13.94 -4.04 -6.77
N SER A 456 -14.04 -4.12 -5.43
CA SER A 456 -13.62 -5.29 -4.65
C SER A 456 -14.57 -5.56 -3.47
N VAL A 457 -15.84 -5.29 -3.65
CA VAL A 457 -16.89 -5.39 -2.60
C VAL A 457 -16.95 -6.78 -1.95
N GLN A 458 -16.60 -7.85 -2.68
CA GLN A 458 -16.60 -9.22 -2.18
C GLN A 458 -15.73 -9.41 -0.94
N SER A 459 -14.75 -8.53 -0.72
CA SER A 459 -13.83 -8.60 0.42
C SER A 459 -14.53 -8.46 1.78
N ILE A 460 -15.67 -7.74 1.85
CA ILE A 460 -16.40 -7.57 3.10
C ILE A 460 -17.04 -8.89 3.58
N TRP A 461 -17.35 -9.83 2.66
CA TRP A 461 -17.73 -11.19 3.04
C TRP A 461 -16.63 -11.90 3.83
N THR A 462 -15.37 -11.76 3.39
CA THR A 462 -14.21 -12.34 4.11
C THR A 462 -14.08 -11.71 5.50
N ALA A 463 -14.24 -10.40 5.60
CA ALA A 463 -14.20 -9.70 6.89
C ALA A 463 -15.31 -10.15 7.84
N ALA A 464 -16.56 -10.29 7.35
CA ALA A 464 -17.70 -10.78 8.12
C ALA A 464 -17.49 -12.24 8.58
N ARG A 465 -17.00 -13.11 7.68
CA ARG A 465 -16.71 -14.51 8.00
C ARG A 465 -15.60 -14.66 9.05
N LEU A 466 -14.59 -13.80 9.00
CA LEU A 466 -13.49 -13.78 9.97
C LEU A 466 -13.85 -13.04 11.26
N ARG A 467 -15.05 -12.45 11.34
CA ARG A 467 -15.51 -11.62 12.47
C ARG A 467 -14.47 -10.54 12.81
N LEU A 468 -14.15 -9.71 11.81
CA LEU A 468 -13.25 -8.57 11.99
C LEU A 468 -14.09 -7.32 12.27
N PRO A 469 -14.08 -6.79 13.50
CA PRO A 469 -14.75 -5.54 13.79
C PRO A 469 -13.98 -4.39 13.14
N MET A 470 -14.58 -3.82 12.10
CA MET A 470 -14.03 -2.67 11.37
C MET A 470 -15.17 -1.74 10.94
N LEU A 471 -14.86 -0.47 10.76
CA LEU A 471 -15.80 0.51 10.25
C LEU A 471 -15.48 0.84 8.79
N ILE A 472 -16.47 0.77 7.93
CA ILE A 472 -16.38 1.13 6.52
C ILE A 472 -17.32 2.31 6.28
N VAL A 473 -16.76 3.47 5.97
CA VAL A 473 -17.49 4.71 5.70
C VAL A 473 -17.52 4.92 4.20
N VAL A 474 -18.69 4.71 3.59
CA VAL A 474 -18.88 4.91 2.15
C VAL A 474 -19.49 6.28 1.93
N VAL A 475 -18.72 7.20 1.37
CA VAL A 475 -19.19 8.53 0.96
C VAL A 475 -19.82 8.42 -0.42
N GLN A 476 -21.15 8.57 -0.51
CA GLN A 476 -21.93 8.35 -1.72
C GLN A 476 -22.29 9.67 -2.38
N ASN A 477 -21.77 9.91 -3.57
CA ASN A 477 -22.12 11.05 -4.42
C ASN A 477 -22.72 10.64 -5.77
N ASP A 478 -22.93 9.35 -6.00
CA ASP A 478 -23.49 8.74 -7.22
C ASP A 478 -22.67 9.06 -8.50
N GLU A 479 -21.38 9.37 -8.36
CA GLU A 479 -20.54 9.71 -9.50
C GLU A 479 -19.05 9.44 -9.28
N TYR A 480 -18.30 9.33 -10.38
CA TYR A 480 -16.84 9.40 -10.38
C TYR A 480 -16.37 10.87 -10.43
N ALA A 481 -16.54 11.61 -9.34
CA ALA A 481 -16.25 13.04 -9.27
C ALA A 481 -14.79 13.38 -9.63
N ILE A 482 -13.83 12.53 -9.26
CA ILE A 482 -12.42 12.72 -9.64
C ILE A 482 -12.24 12.67 -11.17
N LEU A 483 -12.96 11.81 -11.88
CA LEU A 483 -12.89 11.75 -13.35
C LEU A 483 -13.58 12.97 -13.99
N LYS A 484 -14.60 13.52 -13.37
CA LYS A 484 -15.19 14.80 -13.80
C LYS A 484 -14.19 15.95 -13.64
N SER A 485 -13.38 15.96 -12.56
CA SER A 485 -12.29 16.92 -12.40
C SER A 485 -11.24 16.80 -13.51
N PHE A 486 -10.88 15.57 -13.92
CA PHE A 486 -10.00 15.35 -15.08
C PHE A 486 -10.64 15.82 -16.38
N ALA A 487 -11.92 15.51 -16.61
CA ALA A 487 -12.63 15.97 -17.81
C ALA A 487 -12.68 17.50 -17.90
N MET A 488 -12.80 18.21 -16.78
CA MET A 488 -12.71 19.67 -16.73
C MET A 488 -11.30 20.17 -17.10
N LEU A 489 -10.26 19.56 -16.52
CA LEU A 489 -8.86 19.92 -16.83
C LEU A 489 -8.52 19.71 -18.31
N GLU A 490 -8.93 18.58 -18.86
CA GLU A 490 -8.69 18.19 -20.27
C GLU A 490 -9.66 18.87 -21.25
N GLN A 491 -10.58 19.72 -20.79
CA GLN A 491 -11.60 20.37 -21.60
C GLN A 491 -12.44 19.39 -22.44
N ALA A 492 -12.76 18.24 -21.86
CA ALA A 492 -13.51 17.14 -22.47
C ALA A 492 -14.94 17.03 -21.87
N PRO A 493 -15.90 17.89 -22.31
CA PRO A 493 -17.26 17.83 -21.77
C PRO A 493 -18.01 16.61 -22.28
N GLY A 494 -18.94 16.10 -21.45
CA GLY A 494 -19.87 15.05 -21.84
C GLY A 494 -19.26 13.65 -21.94
N VAL A 495 -18.20 13.35 -21.17
CA VAL A 495 -17.64 12.00 -21.07
C VAL A 495 -18.70 11.06 -20.49
N PRO A 496 -19.04 9.94 -21.18
CA PRO A 496 -20.04 9.00 -20.70
C PRO A 496 -19.52 8.12 -19.54
N GLY A 497 -20.45 7.58 -18.71
CA GLY A 497 -20.11 6.61 -17.66
C GLY A 497 -19.49 7.23 -16.40
N LEU A 498 -19.63 8.53 -16.18
CA LEU A 498 -19.15 9.19 -14.97
C LEU A 498 -20.20 9.28 -13.86
N ASP A 499 -21.44 8.97 -14.15
CA ASP A 499 -22.55 8.89 -13.19
C ASP A 499 -22.88 7.43 -12.91
N ILE A 500 -23.06 7.06 -11.62
CA ILE A 500 -23.31 5.69 -11.15
C ILE A 500 -24.50 5.64 -10.17
N PRO A 501 -25.66 6.21 -10.52
CA PRO A 501 -26.80 6.29 -9.62
C PRO A 501 -27.41 4.92 -9.31
N GLY A 502 -28.13 4.85 -8.18
CA GLY A 502 -28.98 3.70 -7.85
C GLY A 502 -28.26 2.52 -7.18
N LEU A 503 -27.04 2.72 -6.67
CA LEU A 503 -26.35 1.72 -5.86
C LEU A 503 -27.01 1.61 -4.48
N ASP A 504 -27.47 0.42 -4.08
CA ASP A 504 -27.94 0.12 -2.72
C ASP A 504 -26.82 -0.56 -1.93
N ILE A 505 -25.94 0.26 -1.39
CA ILE A 505 -24.74 -0.18 -0.66
C ILE A 505 -25.13 -0.95 0.61
N VAL A 506 -26.18 -0.51 1.30
CA VAL A 506 -26.68 -1.17 2.52
C VAL A 506 -27.13 -2.60 2.23
N SER A 507 -27.92 -2.81 1.20
CA SER A 507 -28.38 -4.17 0.82
C SER A 507 -27.22 -5.05 0.39
N ILE A 508 -26.27 -4.52 -0.38
CA ILE A 508 -25.05 -5.24 -0.78
C ILE A 508 -24.26 -5.67 0.46
N ALA A 509 -24.00 -4.76 1.39
CA ALA A 509 -23.23 -5.04 2.60
C ALA A 509 -23.92 -6.08 3.50
N ARG A 510 -25.23 -5.96 3.69
CA ARG A 510 -26.03 -6.94 4.44
C ARG A 510 -26.03 -8.32 3.77
N GLY A 511 -26.09 -8.38 2.44
CA GLY A 511 -26.00 -9.62 1.68
C GLY A 511 -24.67 -10.36 1.89
N TYR A 512 -23.60 -9.65 2.21
CA TYR A 512 -22.30 -10.22 2.57
C TYR A 512 -22.11 -10.47 4.08
N GLY A 513 -23.14 -10.24 4.91
CA GLY A 513 -23.10 -10.54 6.34
C GLY A 513 -22.57 -9.43 7.23
N CYS A 514 -22.45 -8.20 6.72
CA CYS A 514 -22.08 -7.02 7.49
C CYS A 514 -23.29 -6.40 8.19
N ASP A 515 -23.07 -5.69 9.29
CA ASP A 515 -24.03 -4.69 9.77
C ASP A 515 -23.95 -3.46 8.85
N ALA A 516 -25.08 -2.88 8.48
CA ALA A 516 -25.08 -1.76 7.54
C ALA A 516 -26.25 -0.82 7.75
N ALA A 517 -25.99 0.48 7.59
CA ALA A 517 -27.01 1.52 7.67
C ALA A 517 -26.71 2.66 6.69
N ARG A 518 -27.80 3.26 6.14
CA ARG A 518 -27.71 4.56 5.47
C ARG A 518 -27.98 5.67 6.50
N VAL A 519 -27.09 6.65 6.54
CA VAL A 519 -27.12 7.74 7.54
C VAL A 519 -27.06 9.08 6.82
N ALA A 520 -28.03 9.95 7.05
CA ALA A 520 -28.17 11.22 6.33
C ALA A 520 -27.90 12.45 7.19
N ASP A 521 -27.68 12.29 8.50
CA ASP A 521 -27.34 13.38 9.40
C ASP A 521 -26.12 13.06 10.28
N LEU A 522 -25.44 14.10 10.77
CA LEU A 522 -24.18 13.95 11.49
C LEU A 522 -24.32 13.30 12.87
N ASP A 523 -25.44 13.50 13.56
CA ASP A 523 -25.61 12.94 14.90
C ASP A 523 -25.91 11.45 14.83
N ALA A 524 -26.77 11.02 13.88
CA ALA A 524 -26.98 9.61 13.57
C ALA A 524 -25.66 8.94 13.09
N PHE A 525 -24.87 9.64 12.28
CA PHE A 525 -23.57 9.15 11.85
C PHE A 525 -22.62 8.90 13.03
N LYS A 526 -22.46 9.89 13.93
CA LYS A 526 -21.59 9.74 15.10
C LYS A 526 -22.03 8.58 16.00
N GLN A 527 -23.35 8.44 16.23
CA GLN A 527 -23.89 7.34 17.02
C GLN A 527 -23.63 5.98 16.37
N ALA A 528 -23.87 5.84 15.06
CA ALA A 528 -23.64 4.61 14.33
C ALA A 528 -22.14 4.24 14.26
N ALA A 529 -21.26 5.23 14.02
CA ALA A 529 -19.82 5.03 14.00
C ALA A 529 -19.27 4.60 15.36
N ALA A 530 -19.74 5.22 16.47
CA ALA A 530 -19.35 4.83 17.82
C ALA A 530 -19.85 3.41 18.17
N ALA A 531 -21.05 3.03 17.71
CA ALA A 531 -21.62 1.71 17.93
C ALA A 531 -20.91 0.58 17.13
N ALA A 532 -20.18 0.89 16.07
CA ALA A 532 -19.49 -0.08 15.24
C ALA A 532 -18.54 -0.99 16.04
N TRP A 533 -17.90 -0.43 17.05
CA TRP A 533 -16.89 -1.14 17.87
C TRP A 533 -17.49 -2.14 18.87
N THR A 534 -18.81 -2.14 19.02
CA THR A 534 -19.54 -3.13 19.84
C THR A 534 -19.99 -4.33 19.03
N LYS A 535 -19.76 -4.33 17.72
CA LYS A 535 -20.17 -5.39 16.80
C LYS A 535 -19.05 -6.42 16.60
N GLU A 536 -19.44 -7.64 16.26
CA GLU A 536 -18.48 -8.71 15.93
C GLU A 536 -18.21 -8.85 14.42
N VAL A 537 -18.92 -8.08 13.61
CA VAL A 537 -18.81 -8.08 12.14
C VAL A 537 -18.54 -6.66 11.66
N PRO A 538 -18.05 -6.49 10.42
CA PRO A 538 -17.87 -5.14 9.87
C PRO A 538 -19.15 -4.33 9.90
N THR A 539 -19.02 -3.04 10.18
CA THR A 539 -20.12 -2.07 10.05
C THR A 539 -19.87 -1.21 8.82
N VAL A 540 -20.85 -1.18 7.90
CA VAL A 540 -20.81 -0.35 6.70
C VAL A 540 -21.81 0.80 6.87
N LEU A 541 -21.31 2.03 6.83
CA LEU A 541 -22.14 3.23 6.87
C LEU A 541 -22.12 3.90 5.50
N GLU A 542 -23.28 3.95 4.85
CA GLU A 542 -23.51 4.68 3.61
C GLU A 542 -23.95 6.10 3.95
N ILE A 543 -23.17 7.09 3.50
CA ILE A 543 -23.44 8.50 3.80
C ILE A 543 -23.60 9.26 2.47
N PRO A 544 -24.83 9.70 2.14
CA PRO A 544 -25.03 10.60 1.02
C PRO A 544 -24.34 11.94 1.24
N ILE A 545 -23.51 12.32 0.30
CA ILE A 545 -22.82 13.61 0.28
C ILE A 545 -23.13 14.39 -0.98
N SER A 546 -22.94 15.69 -0.94
CA SER A 546 -23.10 16.56 -2.10
C SER A 546 -22.14 16.17 -3.24
N ALA A 547 -22.68 16.12 -4.44
CA ALA A 547 -21.94 15.84 -5.68
C ALA A 547 -21.14 17.08 -6.12
N GLN A 548 -20.11 17.45 -5.37
CA GLN A 548 -19.20 18.54 -5.72
C GLN A 548 -17.97 17.99 -6.40
N VAL A 549 -17.68 18.52 -7.59
CA VAL A 549 -16.47 18.19 -8.35
C VAL A 549 -15.33 19.08 -7.86
N PRO A 550 -14.34 18.56 -7.15
CA PRO A 550 -13.24 19.36 -6.62
C PRO A 550 -12.31 19.82 -7.75
N PRO A 551 -11.61 20.96 -7.60
CA PRO A 551 -10.52 21.29 -8.51
C PRO A 551 -9.41 20.24 -8.37
N LEU A 552 -8.83 19.82 -9.50
CA LEU A 552 -7.78 18.79 -9.51
C LEU A 552 -6.39 19.37 -9.20
N VAL A 553 -6.17 20.67 -9.51
CA VAL A 553 -4.92 21.44 -9.34
C VAL A 553 -5.22 22.88 -8.97
#